data_a2c9f1f749c63a3dd1e13fcd98b42468
#
_entry.id   a2c9f1f749c63a3dd1e13fcd98b42468
#
_cell.length_a   1.000
_cell.length_b   1.000
_cell.length_c   1.000
_cell.angle_alpha   90.00
_cell.angle_beta   90.00
_cell.angle_gamma   90.00
#
_symmetry.space_group_name_H-M   'P 1'
#
loop_
_entity.id
_entity.type
_entity.pdbx_description
1 polymer ?
#
loop_
_entity_poly.entity_id
_entity_poly.type
_entity_poly.pdbx_seq_one_letter_code
_entity_poly.pdbx_strand_id
1 'polypeptide(L)'
;MFIHVNGVRLFYEKQGTGKPLILLHGNEEDHRIFDEAIELLKKHYTVYAVDSRGHGQSDKVLEYHYLDMAKDIQEMIEQLELKDVSLMGSSDGAIIGLLIGSLYPKLVDHLILAGVNVKPNGVILEIYQEMKEQYQKTKNPLIRMMLEEPHISNQQLHQIEAKTLLLAGSDDLIKLDHIERISHHIKNCEFRILEGEDHSSYICLLYTSDAADDLIGV
;
A
#
# COMPACT_ATOMS: atom_id res chain seq x y z
N MET A 1 -1.40 13.64 -13.49
CA MET A 1 -0.07 13.91 -14.09
C MET A 1 0.58 12.59 -14.51
N PHE A 2 1.66 12.61 -15.34
CA PHE A 2 2.34 11.36 -15.72
C PHE A 2 3.83 11.45 -15.43
N ILE A 3 4.43 10.32 -15.04
CA ILE A 3 5.88 10.15 -14.83
C ILE A 3 6.34 8.84 -15.47
N HIS A 4 7.54 8.83 -16.06
CA HIS A 4 8.15 7.63 -16.62
C HIS A 4 9.15 7.05 -15.62
N VAL A 5 8.87 5.84 -15.14
CA VAL A 5 9.67 5.13 -14.14
C VAL A 5 9.76 3.65 -14.50
N ASN A 6 10.89 3.02 -14.26
CA ASN A 6 11.09 1.56 -14.40
C ASN A 6 10.44 0.95 -15.66
N GLY A 7 10.54 1.66 -16.79
CA GLY A 7 10.06 1.21 -18.10
C GLY A 7 8.55 1.34 -18.35
N VAL A 8 7.79 1.97 -17.45
CA VAL A 8 6.36 2.25 -17.59
C VAL A 8 6.06 3.71 -17.34
N ARG A 9 4.89 4.15 -17.79
CA ARG A 9 4.35 5.46 -17.50
C ARG A 9 3.28 5.32 -16.43
N LEU A 10 3.51 5.93 -15.24
CA LEU A 10 2.53 6.00 -14.18
C LEU A 10 1.74 7.31 -14.23
N PHE A 11 0.46 7.21 -13.95
CA PHE A 11 -0.38 8.36 -13.65
C PHE A 11 -0.36 8.61 -12.13
N TYR A 12 -0.35 9.88 -11.77
CA TYR A 12 -0.58 10.29 -10.40
C TYR A 12 -1.34 11.62 -10.35
N GLU A 13 -2.15 11.78 -9.33
CA GLU A 13 -2.74 13.06 -8.96
C GLU A 13 -1.92 13.71 -7.86
N LYS A 14 -1.70 15.04 -7.96
CA LYS A 14 -0.97 15.81 -6.98
C LYS A 14 -1.83 16.94 -6.46
N GLN A 15 -2.03 17.00 -5.14
CA GLN A 15 -2.80 18.04 -4.48
C GLN A 15 -2.14 18.49 -3.17
N GLY A 16 -2.45 19.73 -2.73
CA GLY A 16 -2.01 20.26 -1.45
C GLY A 16 -0.59 20.79 -1.42
N THR A 17 -0.15 21.13 -0.20
CA THR A 17 1.18 21.69 0.10
C THR A 17 1.64 21.17 1.46
N GLY A 18 2.94 20.92 1.61
CA GLY A 18 3.54 20.37 2.84
C GLY A 18 4.46 19.20 2.53
N LYS A 19 4.73 18.35 3.52
CA LYS A 19 5.53 17.15 3.34
C LYS A 19 4.86 16.18 2.36
N PRO A 20 5.64 15.45 1.55
CA PRO A 20 5.06 14.50 0.60
C PRO A 20 4.40 13.32 1.30
N LEU A 21 3.19 13.00 0.86
CA LEU A 21 2.44 11.81 1.24
C LEU A 21 2.05 11.06 -0.04
N ILE A 22 2.55 9.84 -0.20
CA ILE A 22 2.22 8.97 -1.31
C ILE A 22 1.08 8.04 -0.90
N LEU A 23 0.03 7.94 -1.72
CA LEU A 23 -1.11 7.05 -1.53
C LEU A 23 -1.10 5.96 -2.59
N LEU A 24 -1.17 4.70 -2.16
CA LEU A 24 -1.15 3.50 -3.00
C LEU A 24 -2.40 2.65 -2.75
N HIS A 25 -3.20 2.48 -3.78
CA HIS A 25 -4.45 1.72 -3.77
C HIS A 25 -4.25 0.19 -3.81
N GLY A 26 -5.32 -0.57 -3.60
CA GLY A 26 -5.36 -2.02 -3.73
C GLY A 26 -5.56 -2.52 -5.17
N ASN A 27 -5.72 -3.86 -5.32
CA ASN A 27 -5.98 -4.45 -6.63
C ASN A 27 -7.36 -4.05 -7.17
N GLU A 28 -7.47 -3.90 -8.49
CA GLU A 28 -8.70 -3.50 -9.21
C GLU A 28 -9.24 -2.11 -8.83
N GLU A 29 -8.45 -1.31 -8.10
CA GLU A 29 -8.75 0.07 -7.71
C GLU A 29 -7.90 1.06 -8.52
N ASP A 30 -8.04 2.34 -8.23
CA ASP A 30 -7.21 3.43 -8.73
C ASP A 30 -7.15 4.59 -7.70
N HIS A 31 -6.42 5.66 -8.02
CA HIS A 31 -6.23 6.81 -7.12
C HIS A 31 -7.53 7.42 -6.56
N ARG A 32 -8.68 7.24 -7.23
CA ARG A 32 -9.95 7.85 -6.84
C ARG A 32 -10.54 7.30 -5.54
N ILE A 33 -10.08 6.12 -5.09
CA ILE A 33 -10.49 5.62 -3.76
C ILE A 33 -10.09 6.58 -2.64
N PHE A 34 -9.12 7.46 -2.89
CA PHE A 34 -8.60 8.42 -1.93
C PHE A 34 -9.20 9.82 -2.05
N ASP A 35 -10.17 10.06 -2.95
CA ASP A 35 -10.69 11.41 -3.23
C ASP A 35 -11.16 12.14 -1.97
N GLU A 36 -11.89 11.46 -1.08
CA GLU A 36 -12.36 12.04 0.18
C GLU A 36 -11.20 12.29 1.16
N ALA A 37 -10.23 11.36 1.26
CA ALA A 37 -9.05 11.52 2.09
C ALA A 37 -8.22 12.72 1.66
N ILE A 38 -8.05 12.88 0.36
CA ILE A 38 -7.25 13.96 -0.21
C ILE A 38 -7.79 15.32 0.22
N GLU A 39 -9.11 15.49 0.32
CA GLU A 39 -9.73 16.76 0.76
C GLU A 39 -9.33 17.18 2.19
N LEU A 40 -8.99 16.23 3.05
CA LEU A 40 -8.48 16.48 4.39
C LEU A 40 -6.96 16.59 4.39
N LEU A 41 -6.28 15.59 3.80
CA LEU A 41 -4.83 15.44 3.83
C LEU A 41 -4.10 16.59 3.11
N LYS A 42 -4.66 17.12 2.02
CA LYS A 42 -4.06 18.22 1.24
C LYS A 42 -3.89 19.52 2.01
N LYS A 43 -4.53 19.66 3.18
CA LYS A 43 -4.36 20.83 4.06
C LYS A 43 -3.01 20.83 4.76
N HIS A 44 -2.38 19.64 4.92
CA HIS A 44 -1.16 19.43 5.69
C HIS A 44 -0.03 18.80 4.89
N TYR A 45 -0.38 18.12 3.78
CA TYR A 45 0.54 17.36 2.93
C TYR A 45 0.49 17.77 1.48
N THR A 46 1.59 17.55 0.77
CA THR A 46 1.56 17.41 -0.69
C THR A 46 1.26 15.95 -0.99
N VAL A 47 0.01 15.67 -1.34
CA VAL A 47 -0.48 14.32 -1.59
C VAL A 47 -0.18 13.91 -3.03
N TYR A 48 0.32 12.69 -3.21
CA TYR A 48 0.56 12.02 -4.49
C TYR A 48 -0.24 10.73 -4.51
N ALA A 49 -1.44 10.73 -5.09
CA ALA A 49 -2.26 9.54 -5.26
C ALA A 49 -1.91 8.88 -6.60
N VAL A 50 -1.35 7.67 -6.55
CA VAL A 50 -0.73 7.02 -7.71
C VAL A 50 -1.59 5.87 -8.20
N ASP A 51 -1.81 5.80 -9.52
CA ASP A 51 -2.27 4.58 -10.17
C ASP A 51 -1.09 3.63 -10.34
N SER A 52 -1.12 2.48 -9.68
CA SER A 52 -0.12 1.44 -9.85
C SER A 52 -0.09 0.91 -11.29
N ARG A 53 1.07 0.40 -11.76
CA ARG A 53 1.14 -0.24 -13.08
C ARG A 53 0.00 -1.24 -13.26
N GLY A 54 -0.67 -1.23 -14.39
CA GLY A 54 -1.82 -2.08 -14.70
C GLY A 54 -3.17 -1.52 -14.28
N HIS A 55 -3.20 -0.43 -13.51
CA HIS A 55 -4.42 0.16 -12.96
C HIS A 55 -4.66 1.58 -13.46
N GLY A 56 -5.91 2.03 -13.32
CA GLY A 56 -6.33 3.39 -13.66
C GLY A 56 -5.83 3.87 -15.03
N GLN A 57 -5.09 4.98 -15.03
CA GLN A 57 -4.52 5.60 -16.23
C GLN A 57 -3.04 5.22 -16.48
N SER A 58 -2.46 4.38 -15.62
CA SER A 58 -1.09 3.89 -15.76
C SER A 58 -0.96 2.82 -16.84
N ASP A 59 0.24 2.66 -17.37
CA ASP A 59 0.52 1.69 -18.43
C ASP A 59 0.27 0.25 -17.96
N LYS A 60 -0.25 -0.58 -18.87
CA LYS A 60 -0.45 -2.02 -18.67
C LYS A 60 0.77 -2.77 -19.22
N VAL A 61 1.13 -3.85 -18.55
CA VAL A 61 2.20 -4.75 -18.93
C VAL A 61 1.69 -6.20 -19.03
N LEU A 62 2.50 -7.11 -19.54
CA LEU A 62 2.11 -8.51 -19.72
C LEU A 62 2.17 -9.30 -18.41
N GLU A 63 3.13 -8.97 -17.53
CA GLU A 63 3.34 -9.62 -16.25
C GLU A 63 3.50 -8.55 -15.16
N TYR A 64 3.04 -8.87 -13.95
CA TYR A 64 3.07 -7.97 -12.81
C TYR A 64 3.79 -8.63 -11.66
N HIS A 65 4.61 -7.82 -10.96
CA HIS A 65 5.33 -8.22 -9.75
C HIS A 65 5.33 -7.07 -8.75
N TYR A 66 5.09 -7.35 -7.48
CA TYR A 66 5.15 -6.32 -6.43
C TYR A 66 6.53 -5.66 -6.33
N LEU A 67 7.60 -6.39 -6.64
CA LEU A 67 8.95 -5.82 -6.69
C LEU A 67 9.09 -4.74 -7.76
N ASP A 68 8.49 -4.94 -8.93
CA ASP A 68 8.48 -3.92 -9.98
C ASP A 68 7.65 -2.70 -9.58
N MET A 69 6.48 -2.91 -8.93
CA MET A 69 5.65 -1.84 -8.42
C MET A 69 6.38 -1.02 -7.33
N ALA A 70 7.10 -1.70 -6.42
CA ALA A 70 7.93 -1.03 -5.43
C ALA A 70 9.06 -0.20 -6.06
N LYS A 71 9.68 -0.73 -7.10
CA LYS A 71 10.71 -0.01 -7.86
C LYS A 71 10.15 1.21 -8.61
N ASP A 72 8.92 1.13 -9.13
CA ASP A 72 8.25 2.28 -9.75
C ASP A 72 8.15 3.45 -8.80
N ILE A 73 7.69 3.18 -7.58
CA ILE A 73 7.51 4.21 -6.55
C ILE A 73 8.85 4.71 -6.05
N GLN A 74 9.86 3.84 -5.89
CA GLN A 74 11.23 4.25 -5.56
C GLN A 74 11.77 5.24 -6.60
N GLU A 75 11.69 4.90 -7.90
CA GLU A 75 12.15 5.79 -8.97
C GLU A 75 11.33 7.10 -9.04
N MET A 76 10.00 7.05 -8.76
CA MET A 76 9.16 8.24 -8.68
C MET A 76 9.63 9.18 -7.57
N ILE A 77 9.90 8.66 -6.37
CA ILE A 77 10.39 9.45 -5.23
C ILE A 77 11.71 10.14 -5.60
N GLU A 78 12.63 9.40 -6.21
CA GLU A 78 13.94 9.92 -6.61
C GLU A 78 13.84 10.97 -7.73
N GLN A 79 13.06 10.71 -8.80
CA GLN A 79 12.91 11.65 -9.91
C GLN A 79 12.19 12.95 -9.52
N LEU A 80 11.25 12.87 -8.57
CA LEU A 80 10.56 14.04 -8.02
C LEU A 80 11.35 14.70 -6.89
N GLU A 81 12.53 14.15 -6.53
CA GLU A 81 13.42 14.65 -5.46
C GLU A 81 12.71 14.82 -4.11
N LEU A 82 11.72 13.93 -3.81
CA LEU A 82 10.93 13.99 -2.60
C LEU A 82 11.81 13.68 -1.37
N LYS A 83 11.58 14.41 -0.27
CA LYS A 83 12.27 14.25 1.02
C LYS A 83 11.25 14.14 2.13
N ASP A 84 11.60 13.48 3.22
CA ASP A 84 10.74 13.28 4.40
C ASP A 84 9.38 12.66 4.00
N VAL A 85 9.45 11.59 3.20
CA VAL A 85 8.28 10.96 2.56
C VAL A 85 7.51 10.11 3.56
N SER A 86 6.20 10.35 3.66
CA SER A 86 5.24 9.40 4.23
C SER A 86 4.57 8.61 3.11
N LEU A 87 4.34 7.33 3.33
CA LEU A 87 3.65 6.45 2.39
C LEU A 87 2.50 5.75 3.09
N MET A 88 1.33 5.82 2.48
CA MET A 88 0.14 5.09 2.90
C MET A 88 -0.26 4.14 1.78
N GLY A 89 -0.48 2.88 2.14
CA GLY A 89 -0.92 1.84 1.21
C GLY A 89 -2.06 1.00 1.77
N SER A 90 -2.97 0.62 0.88
CA SER A 90 -4.05 -0.33 1.17
C SER A 90 -3.85 -1.60 0.36
N SER A 91 -4.03 -2.78 0.97
CA SER A 91 -3.96 -4.08 0.30
C SER A 91 -2.66 -4.24 -0.51
N ASP A 92 -2.72 -4.33 -1.85
CA ASP A 92 -1.54 -4.36 -2.73
C ASP A 92 -0.62 -3.15 -2.50
N GLY A 93 -1.19 -1.96 -2.30
CA GLY A 93 -0.42 -0.75 -1.96
C GLY A 93 0.34 -0.88 -0.64
N ALA A 94 -0.22 -1.60 0.33
CA ALA A 94 0.45 -1.88 1.60
C ALA A 94 1.61 -2.89 1.42
N ILE A 95 1.47 -3.88 0.55
CA ILE A 95 2.56 -4.81 0.18
C ILE A 95 3.71 -4.03 -0.48
N ILE A 96 3.38 -3.12 -1.41
CA ILE A 96 4.35 -2.24 -2.05
C ILE A 96 5.08 -1.40 -1.00
N GLY A 97 4.34 -0.83 -0.03
CA GLY A 97 4.91 -0.07 1.09
C GLY A 97 5.89 -0.89 1.94
N LEU A 98 5.56 -2.14 2.30
CA LEU A 98 6.49 -3.04 3.00
C LEU A 98 7.77 -3.29 2.20
N LEU A 99 7.64 -3.52 0.89
CA LEU A 99 8.80 -3.73 0.02
C LEU A 99 9.68 -2.49 -0.06
N ILE A 100 9.10 -1.30 -0.20
CA ILE A 100 9.83 -0.04 -0.18
C ILE A 100 10.58 0.13 1.14
N GLY A 101 9.90 -0.01 2.29
CA GLY A 101 10.52 0.13 3.60
C GLY A 101 11.65 -0.87 3.86
N SER A 102 11.53 -2.09 3.31
CA SER A 102 12.52 -3.14 3.52
C SER A 102 13.71 -3.08 2.57
N LEU A 103 13.49 -2.68 1.31
CA LEU A 103 14.54 -2.63 0.28
C LEU A 103 15.26 -1.26 0.25
N TYR A 104 14.55 -0.20 0.64
CA TYR A 104 15.02 1.17 0.61
C TYR A 104 14.75 1.87 1.95
N PRO A 105 15.34 1.39 3.09
CA PRO A 105 14.94 1.76 4.45
C PRO A 105 15.09 3.26 4.78
N LYS A 106 15.82 4.03 3.95
CA LYS A 106 16.00 5.48 4.13
C LYS A 106 15.16 6.32 3.16
N LEU A 107 14.31 5.68 2.35
CA LEU A 107 13.54 6.36 1.33
C LEU A 107 12.25 6.97 1.88
N VAL A 108 11.69 6.36 2.93
CA VAL A 108 10.45 6.77 3.58
C VAL A 108 10.64 6.82 5.10
N ASP A 109 10.04 7.83 5.75
CA ASP A 109 10.12 8.03 7.19
C ASP A 109 8.94 7.39 7.93
N HIS A 110 7.77 7.35 7.29
CA HIS A 110 6.54 6.81 7.85
C HIS A 110 5.85 5.88 6.86
N LEU A 111 5.35 4.77 7.38
CA LEU A 111 4.52 3.80 6.65
C LEU A 111 3.18 3.61 7.37
N ILE A 112 2.09 3.77 6.65
CA ILE A 112 0.73 3.45 7.11
C ILE A 112 0.19 2.37 6.16
N LEU A 113 0.05 1.14 6.67
CA LEU A 113 -0.20 -0.02 5.83
C LEU A 113 -1.45 -0.76 6.31
N ALA A 114 -2.49 -0.74 5.50
CA ALA A 114 -3.80 -1.28 5.82
C ALA A 114 -4.04 -2.59 5.05
N GLY A 115 -4.45 -3.65 5.77
CA GLY A 115 -4.79 -4.95 5.18
C GLY A 115 -3.64 -5.64 4.45
N VAL A 116 -2.45 -5.68 5.08
CA VAL A 116 -1.22 -6.16 4.45
C VAL A 116 -0.95 -7.64 4.69
N ASN A 117 -0.45 -8.34 3.68
CA ASN A 117 0.11 -9.69 3.82
C ASN A 117 1.53 -9.79 3.26
N VAL A 118 2.31 -10.74 3.78
CA VAL A 118 3.69 -11.03 3.33
C VAL A 118 3.81 -12.34 2.54
N LYS A 119 2.71 -13.08 2.44
CA LYS A 119 2.60 -14.33 1.67
C LYS A 119 1.16 -14.52 1.20
N PRO A 120 0.91 -15.20 0.06
CA PRO A 120 -0.44 -15.45 -0.44
C PRO A 120 -1.36 -16.13 0.58
N ASN A 121 -0.84 -17.02 1.43
CA ASN A 121 -1.61 -17.70 2.47
C ASN A 121 -1.93 -16.83 3.71
N GLY A 122 -1.54 -15.56 3.71
CA GLY A 122 -2.01 -14.55 4.67
C GLY A 122 -3.49 -14.21 4.49
N VAL A 123 -4.01 -14.38 3.28
CA VAL A 123 -5.44 -14.23 2.95
C VAL A 123 -6.23 -15.39 3.56
N ILE A 124 -7.48 -15.17 3.98
CA ILE A 124 -8.37 -16.25 4.44
C ILE A 124 -8.64 -17.25 3.31
N LEU A 125 -8.87 -18.52 3.67
CA LEU A 125 -8.88 -19.62 2.72
C LEU A 125 -9.97 -19.48 1.65
N GLU A 126 -11.13 -19.02 2.05
CA GLU A 126 -12.30 -18.83 1.19
C GLU A 126 -11.97 -17.85 0.05
N ILE A 127 -11.44 -16.68 0.39
CA ILE A 127 -11.05 -15.65 -0.58
C ILE A 127 -9.92 -16.14 -1.49
N TYR A 128 -8.92 -16.82 -0.92
CA TYR A 128 -7.84 -17.41 -1.73
C TYR A 128 -8.36 -18.41 -2.76
N GLN A 129 -9.40 -19.19 -2.42
CA GLN A 129 -10.05 -20.11 -3.35
C GLN A 129 -10.84 -19.37 -4.44
N GLU A 130 -11.59 -18.34 -4.06
CA GLU A 130 -12.31 -17.47 -5.02
C GLU A 130 -11.35 -16.82 -6.02
N MET A 131 -10.21 -16.30 -5.55
CA MET A 131 -9.15 -15.75 -6.42
C MET A 131 -8.64 -16.80 -7.42
N LYS A 132 -8.44 -18.06 -6.99
CA LYS A 132 -8.03 -19.16 -7.88
C LYS A 132 -9.05 -19.43 -8.96
N GLU A 133 -10.35 -19.50 -8.59
CA GLU A 133 -11.43 -19.73 -9.55
C GLU A 133 -11.52 -18.56 -10.54
N GLN A 134 -11.41 -17.32 -10.06
CA GLN A 134 -11.40 -16.14 -10.91
C GLN A 134 -10.22 -16.16 -11.88
N TYR A 135 -9.01 -16.51 -11.42
CA TYR A 135 -7.86 -16.68 -12.30
C TYR A 135 -8.06 -17.78 -13.35
N GLN A 136 -8.66 -18.92 -12.98
CA GLN A 136 -8.93 -19.99 -13.94
C GLN A 136 -9.85 -19.52 -15.07
N LYS A 137 -10.82 -18.64 -14.77
CA LYS A 137 -11.80 -18.10 -15.72
C LYS A 137 -11.22 -16.98 -16.58
N THR A 138 -10.47 -16.06 -15.97
CA THR A 138 -10.07 -14.79 -16.61
C THR A 138 -8.65 -14.78 -17.13
N LYS A 139 -7.75 -15.57 -16.53
CA LYS A 139 -6.30 -15.52 -16.73
C LYS A 139 -5.71 -14.12 -16.48
N ASN A 140 -6.36 -13.33 -15.63
CA ASN A 140 -5.92 -11.99 -15.28
C ASN A 140 -4.53 -12.06 -14.62
N PRO A 141 -3.50 -11.40 -15.18
CA PRO A 141 -2.14 -11.48 -14.66
C PRO A 141 -1.98 -10.78 -13.30
N LEU A 142 -2.83 -9.81 -12.93
CA LEU A 142 -2.84 -9.21 -11.60
C LEU A 142 -3.30 -10.22 -10.55
N ILE A 143 -4.36 -11.00 -10.82
CA ILE A 143 -4.81 -12.07 -9.92
C ILE A 143 -3.74 -13.15 -9.79
N ARG A 144 -3.03 -13.48 -10.89
CA ARG A 144 -1.90 -14.40 -10.83
C ARG A 144 -0.82 -13.90 -9.85
N MET A 145 -0.46 -12.63 -9.94
CA MET A 145 0.50 -12.01 -9.01
C MET A 145 0.06 -12.21 -7.56
N MET A 146 -1.19 -11.89 -7.21
CA MET A 146 -1.71 -12.06 -5.85
C MET A 146 -1.70 -13.52 -5.35
N LEU A 147 -1.87 -14.49 -6.26
CA LEU A 147 -1.82 -15.93 -5.93
C LEU A 147 -0.40 -16.46 -5.74
N GLU A 148 0.58 -15.87 -6.41
CA GLU A 148 1.96 -16.33 -6.42
C GLU A 148 2.87 -15.47 -5.51
N GLU A 149 2.48 -14.23 -5.20
CA GLU A 149 3.23 -13.25 -4.41
C GLU A 149 2.35 -12.63 -3.31
N PRO A 150 2.89 -11.90 -2.32
CA PRO A 150 4.32 -11.67 -2.08
C PRO A 150 5.03 -12.83 -1.37
N HIS A 151 6.37 -12.72 -1.26
CA HIS A 151 7.19 -13.58 -0.41
C HIS A 151 8.18 -12.73 0.38
N ILE A 152 7.68 -11.94 1.34
CA ILE A 152 8.49 -11.08 2.19
C ILE A 152 8.92 -11.85 3.42
N SER A 153 10.23 -11.95 3.64
CA SER A 153 10.82 -12.67 4.76
C SER A 153 10.85 -11.80 6.03
N ASN A 154 10.91 -12.46 7.19
CA ASN A 154 11.11 -11.77 8.46
C ASN A 154 12.40 -10.92 8.46
N GLN A 155 13.46 -11.37 7.78
CA GLN A 155 14.69 -10.63 7.66
C GLN A 155 14.49 -9.30 6.90
N GLN A 156 13.68 -9.28 5.86
CA GLN A 156 13.32 -8.06 5.15
C GLN A 156 12.49 -7.11 6.04
N LEU A 157 11.52 -7.63 6.80
CA LEU A 157 10.74 -6.82 7.74
C LEU A 157 11.63 -6.14 8.80
N HIS A 158 12.68 -6.82 9.29
CA HIS A 158 13.65 -6.26 10.23
C HIS A 158 14.50 -5.10 9.66
N GLN A 159 14.56 -4.95 8.33
CA GLN A 159 15.27 -3.84 7.68
C GLN A 159 14.46 -2.53 7.68
N ILE A 160 13.15 -2.60 7.95
CA ILE A 160 12.28 -1.42 7.95
C ILE A 160 12.68 -0.51 9.12
N GLU A 161 13.18 0.68 8.79
CA GLU A 161 13.57 1.72 9.76
C GLU A 161 12.42 2.74 9.99
N ALA A 162 11.53 2.89 9.02
CA ALA A 162 10.40 3.79 9.04
C ALA A 162 9.49 3.52 10.26
N LYS A 163 8.94 4.58 10.85
CA LYS A 163 7.85 4.45 11.83
C LYS A 163 6.63 3.88 11.12
N THR A 164 6.20 2.69 11.52
CA THR A 164 5.18 1.92 10.81
C THR A 164 3.92 1.77 11.64
N LEU A 165 2.77 2.05 11.03
CA LEU A 165 1.45 1.71 11.54
C LEU A 165 0.85 0.65 10.64
N LEU A 166 0.48 -0.50 11.21
CA LEU A 166 -0.31 -1.52 10.55
C LEU A 166 -1.77 -1.41 10.99
N LEU A 167 -2.69 -1.45 10.04
CA LEU A 167 -4.12 -1.42 10.26
C LEU A 167 -4.78 -2.68 9.70
N ALA A 168 -5.79 -3.19 10.40
CA ALA A 168 -6.67 -4.24 9.93
C ALA A 168 -8.08 -4.04 10.46
N GLY A 169 -9.09 -4.38 9.70
CA GLY A 169 -10.45 -4.52 10.21
C GLY A 169 -10.60 -5.80 11.02
N SER A 170 -11.53 -5.85 11.99
CA SER A 170 -11.83 -7.11 12.71
C SER A 170 -12.41 -8.18 11.77
N ASP A 171 -13.08 -7.76 10.70
CA ASP A 171 -13.68 -8.62 9.67
C ASP A 171 -12.86 -8.60 8.36
N ASP A 172 -11.54 -8.38 8.47
CA ASP A 172 -10.62 -8.29 7.33
C ASP A 172 -10.48 -9.63 6.59
N LEU A 173 -10.26 -9.59 5.28
CA LEU A 173 -9.92 -10.76 4.47
C LEU A 173 -8.46 -11.23 4.64
N ILE A 174 -7.62 -10.41 5.26
CA ILE A 174 -6.27 -10.81 5.71
C ILE A 174 -6.36 -11.30 7.16
N LYS A 175 -5.79 -12.46 7.44
CA LYS A 175 -5.79 -13.06 8.78
C LYS A 175 -5.13 -12.12 9.80
N LEU A 176 -5.82 -11.78 10.86
CA LEU A 176 -5.32 -10.89 11.90
C LEU A 176 -4.02 -11.38 12.55
N ASP A 177 -3.94 -12.71 12.84
CA ASP A 177 -2.74 -13.34 13.37
C ASP A 177 -1.53 -13.26 12.40
N HIS A 178 -1.81 -13.12 11.11
CA HIS A 178 -0.78 -12.90 10.09
C HIS A 178 -0.23 -11.48 10.16
N ILE A 179 -1.09 -10.46 10.28
CA ILE A 179 -0.69 -9.05 10.41
C ILE A 179 -0.01 -8.80 11.75
N GLU A 180 -0.51 -9.38 12.83
CA GLU A 180 0.12 -9.30 14.15
C GLU A 180 1.55 -9.86 14.12
N ARG A 181 1.78 -10.99 13.45
CA ARG A 181 3.13 -11.53 13.26
C ARG A 181 4.03 -10.59 12.44
N ILE A 182 3.49 -9.90 11.44
CA ILE A 182 4.25 -8.88 10.69
C ILE A 182 4.71 -7.77 11.63
N SER A 183 3.82 -7.26 12.49
CA SER A 183 4.12 -6.16 13.41
C SER A 183 5.28 -6.49 14.35
N HIS A 184 5.38 -7.73 14.82
CA HIS A 184 6.47 -8.18 15.71
C HIS A 184 7.85 -8.24 15.03
N HIS A 185 7.89 -8.19 13.70
CA HIS A 185 9.14 -8.21 12.93
C HIS A 185 9.58 -6.84 12.41
N ILE A 186 8.78 -5.80 12.61
CA ILE A 186 9.12 -4.42 12.26
C ILE A 186 9.52 -3.68 13.55
N LYS A 187 10.70 -3.06 13.56
CA LYS A 187 11.31 -2.51 14.77
C LYS A 187 10.49 -1.41 15.44
N ASN A 188 9.93 -0.50 14.64
CA ASN A 188 9.15 0.66 15.09
C ASN A 188 7.72 0.53 14.57
N CYS A 189 6.97 -0.47 15.04
CA CYS A 189 5.65 -0.78 14.54
C CYS A 189 4.58 -0.68 15.62
N GLU A 190 3.49 -0.04 15.28
CA GLU A 190 2.22 -0.11 16.00
C GLU A 190 1.23 -0.92 15.14
N PHE A 191 0.41 -1.76 15.77
CA PHE A 191 -0.66 -2.50 15.11
C PHE A 191 -1.99 -2.16 15.77
N ARG A 192 -2.96 -1.75 14.97
CA ARG A 192 -4.33 -1.43 15.42
C ARG A 192 -5.35 -2.27 14.67
N ILE A 193 -6.29 -2.84 15.42
CA ILE A 193 -7.47 -3.50 14.86
C ILE A 193 -8.63 -2.52 14.95
N LEU A 194 -9.32 -2.34 13.84
CA LEU A 194 -10.48 -1.46 13.70
C LEU A 194 -11.74 -2.32 13.83
N GLU A 195 -12.41 -2.22 14.97
CA GLU A 195 -13.56 -3.05 15.31
C GLU A 195 -14.76 -2.76 14.41
N GLY A 196 -15.34 -3.82 13.84
CA GLY A 196 -16.49 -3.76 12.94
C GLY A 196 -16.16 -3.37 11.49
N GLU A 197 -14.87 -3.17 11.18
CA GLU A 197 -14.43 -2.81 9.83
C GLU A 197 -13.97 -4.04 9.04
N ASP A 198 -14.21 -4.00 7.74
CA ASP A 198 -13.75 -4.99 6.77
C ASP A 198 -12.54 -4.48 5.97
N HIS A 199 -12.09 -5.26 4.98
CA HIS A 199 -10.91 -4.95 4.17
C HIS A 199 -11.01 -3.65 3.35
N SER A 200 -12.20 -3.15 3.09
CA SER A 200 -12.44 -1.97 2.25
C SER A 200 -12.87 -0.74 3.05
N SER A 201 -13.54 -0.94 4.18
CA SER A 201 -14.22 0.12 4.91
C SER A 201 -13.25 1.04 5.67
N TYR A 202 -12.13 0.54 6.14
CA TYR A 202 -11.21 1.34 6.95
C TYR A 202 -10.46 2.43 6.17
N ILE A 203 -10.45 2.39 4.85
CA ILE A 203 -9.95 3.51 4.05
C ILE A 203 -10.76 4.77 4.36
N CYS A 204 -12.08 4.62 4.56
CA CYS A 204 -12.97 5.72 4.94
C CYS A 204 -12.70 6.27 6.35
N LEU A 205 -12.17 5.47 7.28
CA LEU A 205 -11.88 5.89 8.65
C LEU A 205 -10.63 6.77 8.76
N LEU A 206 -9.75 6.71 7.80
CA LEU A 206 -8.62 7.64 7.70
C LEU A 206 -9.07 9.09 7.51
N TYR A 207 -10.39 9.30 7.32
CA TYR A 207 -11.02 10.62 7.21
C TYR A 207 -11.51 11.20 8.53
N THR A 208 -11.50 10.43 9.63
CA THR A 208 -11.86 10.98 10.93
C THR A 208 -10.69 11.76 11.50
N SER A 209 -10.93 13.00 11.95
CA SER A 209 -9.91 13.94 12.40
C SER A 209 -8.93 13.37 13.42
N ASP A 210 -9.39 12.50 14.32
CA ASP A 210 -8.58 11.90 15.37
C ASP A 210 -7.61 10.85 14.85
N ALA A 211 -7.95 10.14 13.76
CA ALA A 211 -7.07 9.15 13.15
C ALA A 211 -5.94 9.80 12.34
N ALA A 212 -6.21 10.90 11.65
CA ALA A 212 -5.20 11.63 10.90
C ALA A 212 -4.16 12.28 11.83
N ASP A 213 -4.60 12.88 12.94
CA ASP A 213 -3.73 13.55 13.92
C ASP A 213 -2.84 12.54 14.66
N ASP A 214 -3.39 11.39 15.07
CA ASP A 214 -2.64 10.32 15.75
C ASP A 214 -1.72 9.53 14.79
N LEU A 215 -2.14 9.34 13.54
CA LEU A 215 -1.46 8.49 12.57
C LEU A 215 -0.26 9.16 11.91
N ILE A 216 -0.31 10.47 11.70
CA ILE A 216 0.68 11.21 10.92
C ILE A 216 1.46 12.21 11.78
N GLY A 217 1.14 12.33 13.06
CA GLY A 217 1.89 13.12 14.03
C GLY A 217 1.83 14.62 13.76
N VAL A 218 0.63 15.16 13.48
CA VAL A 218 0.38 16.61 13.33
C VAL A 218 -0.11 17.16 14.65
#